data_3c377ddeeb1b8ba7e8c4b541bca9f19c
#
_entry.id   3c377ddeeb1b8ba7e8c4b541bca9f19c
#
_cell.length_a   1.000
_cell.length_b   1.000
_cell.length_c   1.000
_cell.angle_alpha   90.00
_cell.angle_beta   90.00
_cell.angle_gamma   90.00
#
_symmetry.space_group_name_H-M   'P 1'
#
loop_
_entity.id
_entity.type
_entity.pdbx_description
1 polymer ?
#
loop_
_entity_poly.entity_id
_entity_poly.type
_entity_poly.pdbx_seq_one_letter_code
_entity_poly.pdbx_strand_id
1 'polypeptide(L)'
;MDERALFTKFWENESKTTRKVIARIPEGSDYRPDPKSRTAREIAWQIACEEQMIIDAVETGKAEWKPPPAPATIKELVEVYDRQSAEIVGRWKALPAERWDGTLEFFGGQRPASPMAWSFLFDIVHHRGQISTYLRPMGSKVPQIYGPSGDEP
;
A
#
# COMPACT_ATOMS: atom_id res chain seq x y z
N MET A 1 -7.25 -18.82 -14.56
CA MET A 1 -7.26 -17.40 -14.10
C MET A 1 -6.03 -16.78 -14.75
N ASP A 2 -6.21 -15.72 -15.51
CA ASP A 2 -5.07 -15.00 -16.09
C ASP A 2 -4.26 -14.25 -15.01
N GLU A 3 -3.05 -13.83 -15.36
CA GLU A 3 -2.13 -13.17 -14.40
C GLU A 3 -2.74 -11.88 -13.82
N ARG A 4 -3.40 -11.07 -14.64
CA ARG A 4 -4.03 -9.81 -14.19
C ARG A 4 -5.16 -10.06 -13.18
N ALA A 5 -5.99 -11.09 -13.43
CA ALA A 5 -7.05 -11.46 -12.50
C ALA A 5 -6.48 -12.00 -11.19
N LEU A 6 -5.39 -12.76 -11.25
CA LEU A 6 -4.67 -13.24 -10.07
C LEU A 6 -4.07 -12.08 -9.27
N PHE A 7 -3.36 -11.17 -9.94
CA PHE A 7 -2.82 -9.95 -9.35
C PHE A 7 -3.90 -9.13 -8.65
N THR A 8 -5.01 -8.85 -9.34
CA THR A 8 -6.11 -8.05 -8.80
C THR A 8 -6.69 -8.68 -7.53
N LYS A 9 -6.81 -10.01 -7.50
CA LYS A 9 -7.26 -10.74 -6.30
C LYS A 9 -6.28 -10.58 -5.13
N PHE A 10 -4.96 -10.70 -5.40
CA PHE A 10 -3.95 -10.46 -4.37
C PHE A 10 -3.98 -9.02 -3.90
N TRP A 11 -4.02 -8.04 -4.81
CA TRP A 11 -4.11 -6.63 -4.46
C TRP A 11 -5.30 -6.34 -3.52
N GLU A 12 -6.48 -6.82 -3.86
CA GLU A 12 -7.68 -6.63 -3.03
C GLU A 12 -7.53 -7.24 -1.62
N ASN A 13 -6.92 -8.43 -1.52
CA ASN A 13 -6.68 -9.06 -0.23
C ASN A 13 -5.63 -8.32 0.59
N GLU A 14 -4.54 -7.89 -0.04
CA GLU A 14 -3.45 -7.18 0.63
C GLU A 14 -3.89 -5.78 1.08
N SER A 15 -4.73 -5.07 0.30
CA SER A 15 -5.29 -3.78 0.71
C SER A 15 -6.14 -3.92 1.99
N LYS A 16 -6.98 -4.95 2.08
CA LYS A 16 -7.77 -5.23 3.29
C LYS A 16 -6.87 -5.52 4.50
N THR A 17 -5.79 -6.25 4.29
CA THR A 17 -4.83 -6.59 5.33
C THR A 17 -4.01 -5.37 5.76
N THR A 18 -3.58 -4.55 4.81
CA THR A 18 -2.88 -3.28 5.06
C THR A 18 -3.75 -2.32 5.86
N ARG A 19 -5.02 -2.21 5.50
CA ARG A 19 -6.01 -1.40 6.25
C ARG A 19 -6.11 -1.81 7.71
N LYS A 20 -6.11 -3.13 8.02
CA LYS A 20 -6.14 -3.62 9.41
C LYS A 20 -4.92 -3.15 10.21
N VAL A 21 -3.74 -3.20 9.59
CA VAL A 21 -2.49 -2.79 10.24
C VAL A 21 -2.46 -1.27 10.46
N ILE A 22 -2.83 -0.48 9.46
CA ILE A 22 -2.89 0.99 9.56
C ILE A 22 -3.84 1.41 10.69
N ALA A 23 -5.00 0.78 10.81
CA ALA A 23 -5.98 1.09 11.84
C ALA A 23 -5.52 0.79 13.28
N ARG A 24 -4.42 0.07 13.46
CA ARG A 24 -3.82 -0.20 14.78
C ARG A 24 -2.74 0.79 15.17
N ILE A 25 -2.37 1.73 14.31
CA ILE A 25 -1.40 2.77 14.65
C ILE A 25 -2.03 3.70 15.68
N PRO A 26 -1.42 3.89 16.88
CA PRO A 26 -1.94 4.84 17.87
C PRO A 26 -1.85 6.28 17.38
N GLU A 27 -2.88 7.07 17.68
CA GLU A 27 -2.88 8.50 17.37
C GLU A 27 -1.71 9.22 18.07
N GLY A 28 -1.07 10.13 17.34
CA GLY A 28 0.00 10.97 17.86
C GLY A 28 1.32 10.23 18.16
N SER A 29 1.45 8.95 17.80
CA SER A 29 2.70 8.24 18.01
C SER A 29 3.79 8.75 17.07
N ASP A 30 4.93 9.12 17.64
CA ASP A 30 6.16 9.52 16.94
C ASP A 30 7.26 8.44 17.02
N TYR A 31 6.89 7.23 17.46
CA TYR A 31 7.81 6.11 17.61
C TYR A 31 8.59 5.84 16.33
N ARG A 32 9.89 5.65 16.49
CA ARG A 32 10.86 5.23 15.46
C ARG A 32 11.83 4.23 16.09
N PRO A 33 12.13 3.11 15.46
CA PRO A 33 13.14 2.17 15.96
C PRO A 33 14.57 2.75 15.86
N ASP A 34 14.78 3.73 14.98
CA ASP A 34 16.04 4.39 14.73
C ASP A 34 15.76 5.84 14.29
N PRO A 35 16.62 6.83 14.60
CA PRO A 35 16.44 8.22 14.16
C PRO A 35 16.32 8.41 12.63
N LYS A 36 16.86 7.50 11.83
CA LYS A 36 16.74 7.49 10.36
C LYS A 36 15.46 6.85 9.86
N SER A 37 14.72 6.13 10.73
CA SER A 37 13.47 5.46 10.37
C SER A 37 12.34 6.47 10.26
N ARG A 38 11.34 6.14 9.45
CA ARG A 38 10.06 6.86 9.39
C ARG A 38 9.15 6.39 10.52
N THR A 39 8.20 7.23 10.92
CA THR A 39 7.11 6.83 11.81
C THR A 39 6.13 5.89 11.11
N ALA A 40 5.32 5.16 11.87
CA ALA A 40 4.28 4.30 11.30
C ALA A 40 3.28 5.09 10.43
N ARG A 41 2.92 6.33 10.83
CA ARG A 41 2.03 7.21 10.04
C ARG A 41 2.66 7.62 8.71
N GLU A 42 3.94 7.97 8.70
CA GLU A 42 4.68 8.32 7.47
C GLU A 42 4.76 7.12 6.52
N ILE A 43 4.99 5.91 7.04
CA ILE A 43 5.02 4.67 6.24
C ILE A 43 3.61 4.36 5.69
N ALA A 44 2.57 4.48 6.52
CA ALA A 44 1.19 4.24 6.09
C ALA A 44 0.76 5.20 4.97
N TRP A 45 1.15 6.47 5.06
CA TRP A 45 0.88 7.45 4.00
C TRP A 45 1.66 7.16 2.72
N GLN A 46 2.91 6.73 2.84
CA GLN A 46 3.69 6.28 1.69
C GLN A 46 2.99 5.12 0.97
N ILE A 47 2.51 4.09 1.69
CA ILE A 47 1.76 2.99 1.10
C ILE A 47 0.58 3.50 0.29
N ALA A 48 -0.25 4.38 0.86
CA ALA A 48 -1.40 4.95 0.16
C ALA A 48 -0.98 5.69 -1.12
N CYS A 49 0.09 6.49 -1.06
CA CYS A 49 0.60 7.23 -2.22
C CYS A 49 1.20 6.30 -3.30
N GLU A 50 1.87 5.24 -2.91
CA GLU A 50 2.42 4.24 -3.83
C GLU A 50 1.33 3.45 -4.54
N GLU A 51 0.28 3.04 -3.81
CA GLU A 51 -0.89 2.38 -4.40
C GLU A 51 -1.55 3.24 -5.49
N GLN A 52 -1.73 4.53 -5.20
CA GLN A 52 -2.28 5.47 -6.18
C GLN A 52 -1.35 5.66 -7.37
N MET A 53 -0.07 5.89 -7.11
CA MET A 53 0.92 6.15 -8.14
C MET A 53 1.06 5.00 -9.12
N ILE A 54 1.08 3.76 -8.66
CA ILE A 54 1.29 2.62 -9.56
C ILE A 54 0.09 2.35 -10.48
N ILE A 55 -1.15 2.47 -10.01
CA ILE A 55 -2.31 2.32 -10.90
C ILE A 55 -2.36 3.47 -11.91
N ASP A 56 -2.11 4.71 -11.49
CA ASP A 56 -2.03 5.86 -12.39
C ASP A 56 -0.95 5.64 -13.46
N ALA A 57 0.24 5.14 -13.06
CA ALA A 57 1.34 4.86 -13.97
C ALA A 57 1.00 3.78 -15.00
N VAL A 58 0.34 2.71 -14.59
CA VAL A 58 -0.07 1.64 -15.53
C VAL A 58 -1.13 2.14 -16.51
N GLU A 59 -2.09 2.93 -16.06
CA GLU A 59 -3.14 3.48 -16.92
C GLU A 59 -2.62 4.54 -17.90
N THR A 60 -1.74 5.43 -17.44
CA THR A 60 -1.24 6.56 -18.25
C THR A 60 0.03 6.24 -19.03
N GLY A 61 0.78 5.22 -18.61
CA GLY A 61 2.10 4.89 -19.16
C GLY A 61 3.26 5.68 -18.55
N LYS A 62 3.03 6.43 -17.44
CA LYS A 62 4.08 7.22 -16.78
C LYS A 62 3.88 7.29 -15.28
N ALA A 63 4.93 6.96 -14.51
CA ALA A 63 4.95 7.14 -13.06
C ALA A 63 5.33 8.58 -12.69
N GLU A 64 4.53 9.20 -11.83
CA GLU A 64 4.80 10.50 -11.25
C GLU A 64 4.69 10.45 -9.73
N TRP A 65 5.81 10.66 -9.03
CA TRP A 65 5.81 10.72 -7.57
C TRP A 65 5.56 12.14 -7.10
N LYS A 66 4.32 12.44 -6.75
CA LYS A 66 3.85 13.75 -6.24
C LYS A 66 2.89 13.55 -5.07
N PRO A 67 3.36 12.99 -3.94
CA PRO A 67 2.47 12.71 -2.81
C PRO A 67 1.89 14.02 -2.26
N PRO A 68 0.57 14.07 -2.02
CA PRO A 68 -0.03 15.19 -1.29
C PRO A 68 0.37 15.15 0.19
N PRO A 69 0.15 16.24 0.93
CA PRO A 69 0.37 16.23 2.38
C PRO A 69 -0.37 15.10 3.07
N ALA A 70 0.29 14.46 4.05
CA ALA A 70 -0.32 13.38 4.82
C ALA A 70 -1.49 13.93 5.69
N PRO A 71 -2.58 13.15 5.86
CA PRO A 71 -3.64 13.47 6.82
C PRO A 71 -3.07 13.69 8.22
N ALA A 72 -3.70 14.59 8.99
CA ALA A 72 -3.19 14.96 10.31
C ALA A 72 -3.32 13.81 11.33
N THR A 73 -4.39 13.00 11.21
CA THR A 73 -4.72 11.93 12.14
C THR A 73 -4.72 10.56 11.46
N ILE A 74 -4.55 9.49 12.24
CA ILE A 74 -4.68 8.11 11.76
C ILE A 74 -6.13 7.84 11.32
N LYS A 75 -7.10 8.39 12.03
CA LYS A 75 -8.52 8.27 11.63
C LYS A 75 -8.76 8.79 10.22
N GLU A 76 -8.31 10.00 9.92
CA GLU A 76 -8.43 10.60 8.58
C GLU A 76 -7.66 9.78 7.53
N LEU A 77 -6.48 9.28 7.89
CA LEU A 77 -5.67 8.44 6.99
C LEU A 77 -6.42 7.15 6.65
N VAL A 78 -7.02 6.48 7.63
CA VAL A 78 -7.84 5.27 7.42
C VAL A 78 -9.05 5.58 6.53
N GLU A 79 -9.75 6.69 6.74
CA GLU A 79 -10.89 7.09 5.91
C GLU A 79 -10.48 7.38 4.45
N VAL A 80 -9.33 8.02 4.25
CA VAL A 80 -8.75 8.22 2.91
C VAL A 80 -8.38 6.89 2.28
N TYR A 81 -7.70 6.03 3.03
CA TYR A 81 -7.28 4.71 2.55
C TYR A 81 -8.47 3.83 2.16
N ASP A 82 -9.54 3.82 2.95
CA ASP A 82 -10.76 3.04 2.67
C ASP A 82 -11.41 3.45 1.33
N ARG A 83 -11.51 4.76 1.05
CA ARG A 83 -12.05 5.26 -0.23
C ARG A 83 -11.13 4.93 -1.39
N GLN A 84 -9.85 5.24 -1.24
CA GLN A 84 -8.84 5.08 -2.28
C GLN A 84 -8.63 3.60 -2.65
N SER A 85 -8.51 2.71 -1.67
CA SER A 85 -8.29 1.29 -1.95
C SER A 85 -9.48 0.65 -2.68
N ALA A 86 -10.71 1.03 -2.35
CA ALA A 86 -11.90 0.56 -3.08
C ALA A 86 -11.90 1.03 -4.54
N GLU A 87 -11.54 2.30 -4.78
CA GLU A 87 -11.41 2.85 -6.13
C GLU A 87 -10.30 2.13 -6.93
N ILE A 88 -9.11 1.98 -6.34
CA ILE A 88 -7.96 1.33 -6.99
C ILE A 88 -8.27 -0.12 -7.36
N VAL A 89 -8.94 -0.88 -6.48
CA VAL A 89 -9.38 -2.25 -6.80
C VAL A 89 -10.34 -2.25 -8.00
N GLY A 90 -11.26 -1.30 -8.07
CA GLY A 90 -12.16 -1.13 -9.23
C GLY A 90 -11.39 -0.85 -10.52
N ARG A 91 -10.37 0.00 -10.46
CA ARG A 91 -9.50 0.36 -11.61
C ARG A 91 -8.68 -0.85 -12.08
N TRP A 92 -8.07 -1.64 -11.17
CA TRP A 92 -7.39 -2.89 -11.53
C TRP A 92 -8.32 -3.88 -12.23
N LYS A 93 -9.57 -4.01 -11.76
CA LYS A 93 -10.59 -4.87 -12.40
C LYS A 93 -10.97 -4.39 -13.80
N ALA A 94 -11.01 -3.08 -14.01
CA ALA A 94 -11.39 -2.46 -15.29
C ALA A 94 -10.21 -2.24 -16.24
N LEU A 95 -8.95 -2.48 -15.81
CA LEU A 95 -7.76 -2.18 -16.58
C LEU A 95 -7.75 -2.96 -17.90
N PRO A 96 -7.58 -2.30 -19.07
CA PRO A 96 -7.43 -2.99 -20.35
C PRO A 96 -6.19 -3.88 -20.40
N ALA A 97 -6.28 -5.00 -21.12
CA ALA A 97 -5.15 -5.93 -21.25
C ALA A 97 -3.91 -5.27 -21.85
N GLU A 98 -4.10 -4.36 -22.81
CA GLU A 98 -3.01 -3.63 -23.48
C GLU A 98 -2.21 -2.76 -22.50
N ARG A 99 -2.84 -2.27 -21.41
CA ARG A 99 -2.14 -1.52 -20.37
C ARG A 99 -1.37 -2.45 -19.45
N TRP A 100 -1.95 -3.60 -19.11
CA TRP A 100 -1.28 -4.62 -18.29
C TRP A 100 -0.05 -5.20 -18.98
N ASP A 101 -0.14 -5.51 -20.27
CA ASP A 101 0.92 -6.09 -21.09
C ASP A 101 1.89 -5.03 -21.66
N GLY A 102 1.59 -3.76 -21.44
CA GLY A 102 2.34 -2.62 -21.97
C GLY A 102 3.58 -2.27 -21.15
N THR A 103 4.05 -1.05 -21.38
CA THR A 103 5.17 -0.44 -20.64
C THR A 103 4.77 0.88 -20.02
N LEU A 104 5.51 1.29 -18.99
CA LEU A 104 5.41 2.61 -18.37
C LEU A 104 6.80 3.23 -18.19
N GLU A 105 6.86 4.53 -18.21
CA GLU A 105 8.06 5.28 -17.85
C GLU A 105 8.18 5.35 -16.33
N PHE A 106 9.34 4.93 -15.82
CA PHE A 106 9.66 4.96 -14.40
C PHE A 106 11.10 5.48 -14.21
N PHE A 107 11.25 6.64 -13.57
CA PHE A 107 12.53 7.32 -13.37
C PHE A 107 13.41 7.42 -14.63
N GLY A 108 12.81 7.86 -15.74
CA GLY A 108 13.52 8.06 -17.01
C GLY A 108 13.82 6.80 -17.81
N GLY A 109 13.30 5.64 -17.40
CA GLY A 109 13.44 4.37 -18.13
C GLY A 109 12.11 3.67 -18.38
N GLN A 110 11.98 2.99 -19.52
CA GLN A 110 10.82 2.14 -19.81
C GLN A 110 10.88 0.85 -19.01
N ARG A 111 9.76 0.47 -18.40
CA ARG A 111 9.61 -0.77 -17.62
C ARG A 111 8.33 -1.49 -18.04
N PRO A 112 8.32 -2.84 -18.07
CA PRO A 112 7.08 -3.59 -18.27
C PRO A 112 6.06 -3.30 -17.15
N ALA A 113 4.79 -3.08 -17.51
CA ALA A 113 3.77 -2.64 -16.55
C ALA A 113 3.43 -3.72 -15.51
N SER A 114 3.18 -4.96 -15.92
CA SER A 114 2.82 -6.03 -14.99
C SER A 114 3.91 -6.37 -13.96
N PRO A 115 5.21 -6.53 -14.32
CA PRO A 115 6.26 -6.69 -13.31
C PRO A 115 6.40 -5.50 -12.36
N MET A 116 6.17 -4.27 -12.83
CA MET A 116 6.17 -3.09 -11.97
C MET A 116 5.01 -3.13 -10.97
N ALA A 117 3.81 -3.49 -11.43
CA ALA A 117 2.64 -3.64 -10.55
C ALA A 117 2.92 -4.68 -9.43
N TRP A 118 3.47 -5.84 -9.78
CA TRP A 118 3.87 -6.85 -8.79
C TRP A 118 4.95 -6.35 -7.83
N SER A 119 5.95 -5.61 -8.34
CA SER A 119 7.01 -5.05 -7.49
C SER A 119 6.45 -4.08 -6.46
N PHE A 120 5.50 -3.23 -6.84
CA PHE A 120 4.84 -2.33 -5.90
C PHE A 120 3.95 -3.06 -4.90
N LEU A 121 3.26 -4.13 -5.30
CA LEU A 121 2.52 -4.97 -4.36
C LEU A 121 3.45 -5.55 -3.28
N PHE A 122 4.64 -6.04 -3.66
CA PHE A 122 5.62 -6.54 -2.69
C PHE A 122 6.20 -5.43 -1.81
N ASP A 123 6.41 -4.23 -2.36
CA ASP A 123 6.89 -3.09 -1.59
C ASP A 123 5.88 -2.63 -0.54
N ILE A 124 4.59 -2.59 -0.90
CA ILE A 124 3.48 -2.33 0.03
C ILE A 124 3.45 -3.38 1.15
N VAL A 125 3.58 -4.67 0.82
CA VAL A 125 3.65 -5.75 1.82
C VAL A 125 4.86 -5.59 2.73
N HIS A 126 6.03 -5.21 2.17
CA HIS A 126 7.23 -4.91 2.93
C HIS A 126 7.02 -3.75 3.91
N HIS A 127 6.49 -2.63 3.45
CA HIS A 127 6.22 -1.46 4.29
C HIS A 127 5.16 -1.73 5.36
N ARG A 128 4.12 -2.48 5.04
CA ARG A 128 3.15 -2.95 6.04
C ARG A 128 3.81 -3.81 7.11
N GLY A 129 4.76 -4.67 6.74
CA GLY A 129 5.55 -5.46 7.67
C GLY A 129 6.33 -4.58 8.65
N GLN A 130 6.92 -3.47 8.19
CA GLN A 130 7.56 -2.49 9.06
C GLN A 130 6.57 -1.91 10.09
N ILE A 131 5.40 -1.48 9.66
CA ILE A 131 4.37 -0.95 10.58
C ILE A 131 4.00 -2.02 11.61
N SER A 132 3.78 -3.27 11.20
CA SER A 132 3.36 -4.34 12.11
C SER A 132 4.38 -4.59 13.23
N THR A 133 5.68 -4.45 12.96
CA THR A 133 6.73 -4.57 13.98
C THR A 133 6.78 -3.37 14.94
N TYR A 134 6.27 -2.20 14.52
CA TYR A 134 6.21 -1.01 15.36
C TYR A 134 5.02 -1.01 16.34
N LEU A 135 3.95 -1.78 16.06
CA LEU A 135 2.71 -1.70 16.83
C LEU A 135 2.91 -2.02 18.31
N ARG A 136 3.60 -3.09 18.66
CA ARG A 136 3.85 -3.46 20.08
C ARG A 136 4.69 -2.44 20.83
N PRO A 137 5.82 -1.94 20.30
CA PRO A 137 6.55 -0.84 20.92
C PRO A 137 5.72 0.42 21.14
N MET A 138 4.72 0.68 20.29
CA MET A 138 3.77 1.79 20.44
C MET A 138 2.63 1.49 21.42
N GLY A 139 2.61 0.33 22.08
CA GLY A 139 1.54 -0.07 22.99
C GLY A 139 0.27 -0.61 22.31
N SER A 140 0.33 -0.90 21.02
CA SER A 140 -0.78 -1.45 20.25
C SER A 140 -0.63 -2.97 20.04
N LYS A 141 -1.64 -3.57 19.40
CA LYS A 141 -1.70 -5.00 19.10
C LYS A 141 -1.49 -5.24 17.60
N VAL A 142 -0.78 -6.34 17.29
CA VAL A 142 -0.62 -6.80 15.90
C VAL A 142 -1.87 -7.59 15.50
N PRO A 143 -2.61 -7.18 14.46
CA PRO A 143 -3.77 -7.91 13.99
C PRO A 143 -3.36 -9.22 13.29
N GLN A 144 -4.34 -10.10 13.06
CA GLN A 144 -4.14 -11.24 12.16
C GLN A 144 -3.85 -10.72 10.74
N ILE A 145 -2.73 -11.17 10.16
CA ILE A 145 -2.29 -10.81 8.80
C ILE A 145 -2.54 -11.98 7.84
N TYR A 146 -1.71 -13.00 7.88
CA TYR A 146 -1.88 -14.23 7.08
C TYR A 146 -2.31 -15.44 7.94
N GLY A 147 -2.58 -15.20 9.20
CA GLY A 147 -2.95 -16.18 10.19
C GLY A 147 -2.97 -15.54 11.57
N PRO A 148 -3.13 -16.32 12.62
CA PRO A 148 -3.13 -15.83 13.99
C PRO A 148 -1.86 -15.04 14.32
N SER A 149 -2.00 -14.01 15.14
CA SER A 149 -0.87 -13.31 15.77
C SER A 149 -0.78 -13.68 17.25
N GLY A 150 0.34 -13.30 17.91
CA GLY A 150 0.45 -13.45 19.35
C GLY A 150 -0.54 -12.58 20.16
N ASP A 151 -1.17 -11.59 19.51
CA ASP A 151 -2.13 -10.67 20.13
C ASP A 151 -3.59 -11.02 19.76
N GLU A 152 -3.77 -11.74 18.64
CA GLU A 152 -5.06 -12.20 18.10
C GLU A 152 -4.89 -13.68 17.65
N PRO A 153 -5.01 -14.65 18.60
CA PRO A 153 -4.85 -16.08 18.32
C PRO A 153 -5.99 -16.66 17.47
#